data_7a93ec253b27c154ca4dc31e56c8ff2c
#
_entry.id   7a93ec253b27c154ca4dc31e56c8ff2c
#
_cell.length_a   1.000
_cell.length_b   1.000
_cell.length_c   1.000
_cell.angle_alpha   90.00
_cell.angle_beta   90.00
_cell.angle_gamma   90.00
#
_symmetry.space_group_name_H-M   'P 1'
#
loop_
_entity.id
_entity.type
_entity.pdbx_description
1 polymer ?
#
loop_
_entity_poly.entity_id
_entity_poly.type
_entity_poly.pdbx_seq_one_letter_code
_entity_poly.pdbx_strand_id
1 'polypeptide(L)'
;MKKKKILIHSNFCKMFTGFGKHKKNLLKYLYKTGKYEIIELSNGFAWSDEKLKYTPWENYGTLPDDPQTQKEILTDEIRKNGAGYGCETIDKAIKEFKPDIYLGIEDVWAFRNFFDKYWWNKVNCIVHTTLDSLPILKDAVEAAPKIKNYFVWSSFAENALHKLAHKHVKTVHGSLDTKNFFKIPEDLRLKLRKYFHTENNFIIGFVFRNQLRKSVPNLLDGFKLFI
;
A
#
# COMPACT_ATOMS: atom_id res chain seq x y z
N MET A 1 22.49 -18.59 10.56
CA MET A 1 21.31 -19.03 9.78
C MET A 1 21.26 -18.22 8.49
N LYS A 2 20.93 -18.85 7.35
CA LYS A 2 20.72 -18.14 6.08
C LYS A 2 19.52 -17.20 6.23
N LYS A 3 19.66 -15.93 5.81
CA LYS A 3 18.56 -14.96 5.83
C LYS A 3 17.46 -15.41 4.86
N LYS A 4 16.20 -15.21 5.24
CA LYS A 4 15.09 -15.39 4.31
C LYS A 4 15.00 -14.18 3.38
N LYS A 5 14.77 -14.45 2.11
CA LYS A 5 14.62 -13.42 1.08
C LYS A 5 13.16 -13.01 0.96
N ILE A 6 12.89 -11.72 1.14
CA ILE A 6 11.55 -11.15 1.06
C ILE A 6 11.45 -10.11 -0.05
N LEU A 7 10.54 -10.31 -0.99
CA LEU A 7 10.16 -9.34 -2.02
C LEU A 7 8.93 -8.58 -1.55
N ILE A 8 9.07 -7.27 -1.30
CA ILE A 8 7.99 -6.39 -0.83
C ILE A 8 7.55 -5.47 -1.96
N HIS A 9 6.34 -5.63 -2.43
CA HIS A 9 5.77 -4.96 -3.59
C HIS A 9 4.68 -3.96 -3.17
N SER A 10 4.86 -2.69 -3.52
CA SER A 10 3.92 -1.58 -3.25
C SER A 10 4.43 -0.28 -3.86
N ASN A 11 3.79 0.85 -3.57
CA ASN A 11 4.33 2.17 -3.85
C ASN A 11 5.73 2.34 -3.25
N PHE A 12 6.60 3.08 -3.94
CA PHE A 12 7.96 3.37 -3.44
C PHE A 12 7.93 3.92 -2.01
N CYS A 13 8.79 3.40 -1.14
CA CYS A 13 8.80 3.72 0.30
C CYS A 13 9.09 5.20 0.61
N LYS A 14 9.60 5.98 -0.35
CA LYS A 14 9.79 7.43 -0.21
C LYS A 14 8.64 8.25 -0.79
N MET A 15 7.62 7.63 -1.39
CA MET A 15 6.44 8.35 -1.85
C MET A 15 5.55 8.78 -0.69
N PHE A 16 4.96 9.98 -0.81
CA PHE A 16 3.99 10.51 0.16
C PHE A 16 2.58 9.96 -0.08
N THR A 17 2.45 8.63 -0.07
CA THR A 17 1.18 7.91 -0.16
C THR A 17 0.95 7.08 1.10
N GLY A 18 -0.28 6.66 1.37
CA GLY A 18 -0.60 5.77 2.49
C GLY A 18 0.21 4.47 2.44
N PHE A 19 0.19 3.80 1.28
CA PHE A 19 0.95 2.56 1.05
C PHE A 19 2.47 2.77 1.15
N GLY A 20 3.00 3.84 0.55
CA GLY A 20 4.43 4.16 0.64
C GLY A 20 4.90 4.39 2.06
N LYS A 21 4.14 5.15 2.87
CA LYS A 21 4.45 5.38 4.30
C LYS A 21 4.37 4.10 5.12
N HIS A 22 3.32 3.29 4.91
CA HIS A 22 3.18 2.01 5.59
C HIS A 22 4.34 1.07 5.24
N LYS A 23 4.60 0.87 3.94
CA LYS A 23 5.74 0.05 3.46
C LYS A 23 7.06 0.54 4.04
N LYS A 24 7.32 1.86 4.06
CA LYS A 24 8.53 2.44 4.65
C LYS A 24 8.75 2.02 6.10
N ASN A 25 7.73 2.09 6.93
CA ASN A 25 7.83 1.73 8.34
C ASN A 25 8.10 0.22 8.50
N LEU A 26 7.41 -0.62 7.74
CA LEU A 26 7.62 -2.05 7.72
C LEU A 26 9.03 -2.43 7.27
N LEU A 27 9.50 -1.85 6.14
CA LEU A 27 10.85 -2.07 5.62
C LEU A 27 11.93 -1.69 6.63
N LYS A 28 11.81 -0.52 7.27
CA LYS A 28 12.74 -0.09 8.32
C LYS A 28 12.80 -1.07 9.48
N TYR A 29 11.64 -1.58 9.91
CA TYR A 29 11.57 -2.57 10.98
C TYR A 29 12.24 -3.87 10.57
N LEU A 30 11.87 -4.45 9.44
CA LEU A 30 12.43 -5.71 8.94
C LEU A 30 13.95 -5.60 8.72
N TYR A 31 14.41 -4.49 8.14
CA TYR A 31 15.84 -4.24 7.91
C TYR A 31 16.63 -4.22 9.22
N LYS A 32 16.12 -3.53 10.25
CA LYS A 32 16.75 -3.47 11.58
C LYS A 32 16.86 -4.82 12.27
N THR A 33 15.96 -5.77 11.98
CA THR A 33 16.03 -7.12 12.57
C THR A 33 17.24 -7.92 12.06
N GLY A 34 17.81 -7.56 10.91
CA GLY A 34 18.90 -8.28 10.27
C GLY A 34 18.56 -9.69 9.77
N LYS A 35 17.31 -10.13 9.92
CA LYS A 35 16.85 -11.51 9.65
C LYS A 35 16.54 -11.78 8.18
N TYR A 36 16.33 -10.69 7.38
CA TYR A 36 15.85 -10.77 6.01
C TYR A 36 16.84 -10.17 5.04
N GLU A 37 16.93 -10.75 3.86
CA GLU A 37 17.43 -10.12 2.64
C GLU A 37 16.22 -9.47 1.98
N ILE A 38 16.21 -8.13 1.90
CA ILE A 38 15.05 -7.36 1.48
C ILE A 38 15.22 -6.88 0.06
N ILE A 39 14.20 -7.11 -0.76
CA ILE A 39 14.08 -6.55 -2.10
C ILE A 39 12.76 -5.77 -2.13
N GLU A 40 12.82 -4.50 -2.46
CA GLU A 40 11.66 -3.66 -2.69
C GLU A 40 11.31 -3.64 -4.17
N LEU A 41 10.04 -3.85 -4.52
CA LEU A 41 9.50 -3.63 -5.84
C LEU A 41 8.57 -2.42 -5.79
N SER A 42 8.89 -1.38 -6.55
CA SER A 42 8.29 -0.05 -6.45
C SER A 42 7.41 0.27 -7.65
N ASN A 43 6.10 0.46 -7.40
CA ASN A 43 5.11 0.71 -8.43
C ASN A 43 5.40 1.97 -9.26
N GLY A 44 5.25 1.85 -10.58
CA GLY A 44 5.27 2.98 -11.51
C GLY A 44 6.65 3.54 -11.84
N PHE A 45 7.74 2.89 -11.42
CA PHE A 45 9.12 3.25 -11.78
C PHE A 45 9.67 2.30 -12.83
N ALA A 46 10.62 2.77 -13.66
CA ALA A 46 11.43 1.89 -14.49
C ALA A 46 12.22 0.90 -13.61
N TRP A 47 12.54 -0.27 -14.13
CA TRP A 47 13.21 -1.34 -13.38
C TRP A 47 14.49 -0.86 -12.69
N SER A 48 15.33 -0.11 -13.40
CA SER A 48 16.62 0.40 -12.93
C SER A 48 16.62 1.91 -12.64
N ASP A 49 15.46 2.52 -12.30
CA ASP A 49 15.35 3.96 -12.03
C ASP A 49 16.34 4.38 -10.93
N GLU A 50 17.18 5.37 -11.23
CA GLU A 50 18.19 5.90 -10.32
C GLU A 50 17.63 6.37 -8.97
N LYS A 51 16.37 6.86 -8.94
CA LYS A 51 15.69 7.29 -7.71
C LYS A 51 15.51 6.17 -6.71
N LEU A 52 15.51 4.93 -7.15
CA LEU A 52 15.32 3.74 -6.31
C LEU A 52 16.61 3.34 -5.58
N LYS A 53 17.78 3.76 -6.04
CA LYS A 53 19.08 3.40 -5.46
C LYS A 53 19.35 3.99 -4.07
N TYR A 54 18.55 4.94 -3.61
CA TYR A 54 18.75 5.64 -2.33
C TYR A 54 18.08 4.92 -1.14
N THR A 55 18.01 3.61 -1.15
CA THR A 55 17.52 2.77 -0.05
C THR A 55 18.64 1.86 0.46
N PRO A 56 18.66 1.47 1.74
CA PRO A 56 19.69 0.57 2.28
C PRO A 56 19.46 -0.91 1.92
N TRP A 57 18.45 -1.21 1.13
CA TRP A 57 18.12 -2.51 0.53
C TRP A 57 18.02 -2.38 -0.98
N GLU A 58 18.01 -3.51 -1.67
CA GLU A 58 17.79 -3.54 -3.11
C GLU A 58 16.39 -3.06 -3.46
N ASN A 59 16.27 -2.25 -4.51
CA ASN A 59 15.00 -1.69 -4.94
C ASN A 59 14.95 -1.60 -6.47
N TYR A 60 13.84 -2.07 -7.03
CA TYR A 60 13.58 -2.14 -8.46
C TYR A 60 12.19 -1.57 -8.78
N GLY A 61 12.02 -1.09 -10.01
CA GLY A 61 10.73 -0.62 -10.49
C GLY A 61 9.87 -1.74 -11.06
N THR A 62 8.64 -1.41 -11.37
CA THR A 62 7.65 -2.34 -11.95
C THR A 62 7.47 -2.21 -13.44
N LEU A 63 8.11 -1.21 -14.09
CA LEU A 63 8.09 -1.02 -15.53
C LEU A 63 9.42 -1.46 -16.16
N PRO A 64 9.43 -1.91 -17.42
CA PRO A 64 10.67 -2.16 -18.15
C PRO A 64 11.55 -0.89 -18.24
N ASP A 65 12.87 -1.06 -18.44
CA ASP A 65 13.78 0.08 -18.62
C ASP A 65 13.67 0.72 -20.01
N ASP A 66 13.33 -0.07 -21.02
CA ASP A 66 13.24 0.40 -22.40
C ASP A 66 12.06 1.35 -22.60
N PRO A 67 12.31 2.64 -22.98
CA PRO A 67 11.25 3.65 -23.12
C PRO A 67 10.22 3.31 -24.20
N GLN A 68 10.62 2.62 -25.27
CA GLN A 68 9.71 2.23 -26.35
C GLN A 68 8.74 1.16 -25.84
N THR A 69 9.25 0.14 -25.16
CA THR A 69 8.43 -0.90 -24.51
C THR A 69 7.49 -0.29 -23.47
N GLN A 70 7.96 0.66 -22.64
CA GLN A 70 7.09 1.37 -21.69
C GLN A 70 5.95 2.08 -22.40
N LYS A 71 6.25 2.82 -23.48
CA LYS A 71 5.24 3.54 -24.27
C LYS A 71 4.21 2.57 -24.85
N GLU A 72 4.63 1.48 -25.43
CA GLU A 72 3.75 0.44 -25.99
C GLU A 72 2.81 -0.13 -24.90
N ILE A 73 3.33 -0.48 -23.71
CA ILE A 73 2.55 -0.99 -22.60
C ILE A 73 1.55 0.05 -22.13
N LEU A 74 1.96 1.30 -21.95
CA LEU A 74 1.12 2.36 -21.40
C LEU A 74 0.06 2.89 -22.40
N THR A 75 0.25 2.66 -23.69
CA THR A 75 -0.74 2.99 -24.73
C THR A 75 -1.71 1.85 -25.02
N ASP A 76 -1.38 0.63 -24.66
CA ASP A 76 -2.26 -0.54 -24.79
C ASP A 76 -3.38 -0.48 -23.74
N GLU A 77 -4.63 -0.49 -24.18
CA GLU A 77 -5.82 -0.37 -23.31
C GLU A 77 -5.95 -1.47 -22.27
N ILE A 78 -5.42 -2.66 -22.54
CA ILE A 78 -5.49 -3.82 -21.65
C ILE A 78 -4.29 -3.82 -20.69
N ARG A 79 -3.08 -3.62 -21.23
CA ARG A 79 -1.83 -3.72 -20.47
C ARG A 79 -1.62 -2.56 -19.50
N LYS A 80 -2.01 -1.33 -19.88
CA LYS A 80 -1.80 -0.11 -19.06
C LYS A 80 -2.37 -0.22 -17.65
N ASN A 81 -3.50 -0.90 -17.47
CA ASN A 81 -4.16 -1.04 -16.17
C ASN A 81 -3.37 -1.86 -15.14
N GLY A 82 -2.47 -2.73 -15.60
CA GLY A 82 -1.61 -3.54 -14.74
C GLY A 82 -0.13 -3.15 -14.78
N ALA A 83 0.28 -2.37 -15.78
CA ALA A 83 1.68 -2.06 -16.04
C ALA A 83 2.38 -1.41 -14.85
N GLY A 84 1.78 -0.37 -14.28
CA GLY A 84 2.31 0.32 -13.11
C GLY A 84 2.42 -0.56 -11.86
N TYR A 85 1.72 -1.68 -11.82
CA TYR A 85 1.73 -2.66 -10.72
C TYR A 85 2.52 -3.94 -11.06
N GLY A 86 3.39 -3.89 -12.06
CA GLY A 86 4.35 -4.96 -12.33
C GLY A 86 3.83 -6.17 -13.10
N CYS A 87 2.68 -6.11 -13.78
CA CYS A 87 2.17 -7.24 -14.57
C CYS A 87 3.16 -7.75 -15.60
N GLU A 88 4.00 -6.87 -16.14
CA GLU A 88 5.02 -7.17 -17.15
C GLU A 88 6.35 -7.63 -16.53
N THR A 89 6.65 -7.27 -15.29
CA THR A 89 7.98 -7.47 -14.70
C THR A 89 8.00 -8.41 -13.50
N ILE A 90 6.85 -8.77 -12.94
CA ILE A 90 6.78 -9.60 -11.73
C ILE A 90 7.40 -11.00 -11.94
N ASP A 91 7.21 -11.61 -13.09
CA ASP A 91 7.78 -12.92 -13.39
C ASP A 91 9.31 -12.86 -13.47
N LYS A 92 9.85 -11.73 -14.00
CA LYS A 92 11.29 -11.43 -13.97
C LYS A 92 11.79 -11.33 -12.52
N ALA A 93 11.11 -10.54 -11.68
CA ALA A 93 11.46 -10.37 -10.27
C ALA A 93 11.49 -11.71 -9.52
N ILE A 94 10.46 -12.53 -9.68
CA ILE A 94 10.38 -13.84 -9.02
C ILE A 94 11.50 -14.79 -9.50
N LYS A 95 11.79 -14.79 -10.80
CA LYS A 95 12.83 -15.64 -11.38
C LYS A 95 14.24 -15.23 -10.95
N GLU A 96 14.54 -13.93 -10.95
CA GLU A 96 15.85 -13.39 -10.60
C GLU A 96 16.12 -13.50 -9.11
N PHE A 97 15.17 -13.03 -8.29
CA PHE A 97 15.40 -12.93 -6.84
C PHE A 97 15.08 -14.20 -6.08
N LYS A 98 14.23 -15.07 -6.60
CA LYS A 98 13.81 -16.34 -5.96
C LYS A 98 13.42 -16.10 -4.49
N PRO A 99 12.43 -15.24 -4.21
CA PRO A 99 12.08 -14.89 -2.85
C PRO A 99 11.45 -16.07 -2.12
N ASP A 100 11.77 -16.23 -0.83
CA ASP A 100 11.06 -17.14 0.08
C ASP A 100 9.65 -16.62 0.40
N ILE A 101 9.51 -15.28 0.43
CA ILE A 101 8.27 -14.58 0.77
C ILE A 101 8.01 -13.47 -0.26
N TYR A 102 6.80 -13.45 -0.79
CA TYR A 102 6.26 -12.30 -1.53
C TYR A 102 5.24 -11.59 -0.65
N LEU A 103 5.40 -10.28 -0.45
CA LEU A 103 4.46 -9.44 0.30
C LEU A 103 3.96 -8.31 -0.59
N GLY A 104 2.71 -8.39 -1.03
CA GLY A 104 2.02 -7.34 -1.77
C GLY A 104 1.22 -6.43 -0.84
N ILE A 105 1.45 -5.11 -0.92
CA ILE A 105 0.77 -4.09 -0.10
C ILE A 105 0.17 -3.05 -1.04
N GLU A 106 -1.06 -3.25 -1.48
CA GLU A 106 -1.81 -2.35 -2.38
C GLU A 106 -3.31 -2.67 -2.30
N ASP A 107 -4.11 -1.95 -3.07
CA ASP A 107 -5.48 -2.36 -3.34
C ASP A 107 -5.50 -3.73 -4.05
N VAL A 108 -6.44 -4.58 -3.71
CA VAL A 108 -6.46 -5.98 -4.18
C VAL A 108 -6.47 -6.13 -5.70
N TRP A 109 -7.14 -5.21 -6.40
CA TRP A 109 -7.21 -5.19 -7.86
C TRP A 109 -5.84 -5.01 -8.54
N ALA A 110 -4.85 -4.43 -7.83
CA ALA A 110 -3.48 -4.30 -8.34
C ALA A 110 -2.78 -5.65 -8.55
N PHE A 111 -3.23 -6.68 -7.85
CA PHE A 111 -2.64 -8.03 -7.88
C PHE A 111 -3.46 -9.03 -8.70
N ARG A 112 -4.60 -8.63 -9.29
CA ARG A 112 -5.52 -9.56 -9.98
C ARG A 112 -4.84 -10.46 -11.02
N ASN A 113 -3.80 -9.97 -11.69
CA ASN A 113 -3.06 -10.72 -12.71
C ASN A 113 -1.99 -11.66 -12.12
N PHE A 114 -1.83 -11.74 -10.80
CA PHE A 114 -0.79 -12.54 -10.14
C PHE A 114 -1.31 -13.87 -9.62
N PHE A 115 -2.59 -13.94 -9.28
CA PHE A 115 -3.19 -15.09 -8.58
C PHE A 115 -3.15 -16.39 -9.39
N ASP A 116 -3.10 -16.31 -10.71
CA ASP A 116 -3.05 -17.45 -11.62
C ASP A 116 -1.63 -17.70 -12.20
N LYS A 117 -0.62 -16.96 -11.70
CA LYS A 117 0.77 -17.15 -12.15
C LYS A 117 1.39 -18.42 -11.56
N TYR A 118 2.29 -19.05 -12.32
CA TYR A 118 2.93 -20.34 -12.00
C TYR A 118 3.66 -20.38 -10.66
N TRP A 119 4.07 -19.23 -10.12
CA TRP A 119 4.81 -19.10 -8.87
C TRP A 119 3.92 -18.80 -7.67
N TRP A 120 2.68 -18.33 -7.86
CA TRP A 120 1.80 -17.83 -6.79
C TRP A 120 1.62 -18.82 -5.64
N ASN A 121 1.42 -20.10 -5.96
CA ASN A 121 1.26 -21.16 -4.95
C ASN A 121 2.59 -21.82 -4.51
N LYS A 122 3.73 -21.44 -5.13
CA LYS A 122 5.05 -21.98 -4.80
C LYS A 122 5.85 -21.07 -3.87
N VAL A 123 5.63 -19.77 -3.95
CA VAL A 123 6.19 -18.77 -3.05
C VAL A 123 5.22 -18.56 -1.89
N ASN A 124 5.74 -18.28 -0.69
CA ASN A 124 4.87 -17.91 0.43
C ASN A 124 4.32 -16.49 0.21
N CYS A 125 3.18 -16.40 -0.50
CA CYS A 125 2.55 -15.14 -0.86
C CYS A 125 1.68 -14.62 0.28
N ILE A 126 1.87 -13.35 0.61
CA ILE A 126 1.09 -12.58 1.59
C ILE A 126 0.54 -11.36 0.87
N VAL A 127 -0.75 -11.09 1.05
CA VAL A 127 -1.40 -9.87 0.52
C VAL A 127 -1.98 -9.08 1.68
N HIS A 128 -1.68 -7.78 1.72
CA HIS A 128 -2.14 -6.86 2.74
C HIS A 128 -2.79 -5.64 2.08
N THR A 129 -4.12 -5.60 2.06
CA THR A 129 -4.90 -4.64 1.26
C THR A 129 -5.82 -3.78 2.10
N THR A 130 -6.27 -2.66 1.52
CA THR A 130 -7.38 -1.87 2.04
C THR A 130 -8.69 -2.27 1.36
N LEU A 131 -9.77 -2.36 2.14
CA LEU A 131 -11.14 -2.45 1.65
C LEU A 131 -11.97 -1.51 2.51
N ASP A 132 -12.60 -0.52 1.90
CA ASP A 132 -13.14 0.65 2.60
C ASP A 132 -14.60 0.97 2.22
N SER A 133 -15.27 0.10 1.46
CA SER A 133 -16.64 0.32 1.00
C SER A 133 -17.51 -0.94 1.04
N LEU A 134 -18.81 -0.73 1.07
CA LEU A 134 -19.83 -1.77 0.84
C LEU A 134 -20.69 -1.35 -0.37
N PRO A 135 -21.09 -2.30 -1.24
CA PRO A 135 -20.67 -3.71 -1.23
C PRO A 135 -19.17 -3.84 -1.44
N ILE A 136 -18.58 -4.93 -0.93
CA ILE A 136 -17.14 -5.23 -1.16
C ILE A 136 -16.88 -5.33 -2.66
N LEU A 137 -15.75 -4.79 -3.10
CA LEU A 137 -15.32 -4.86 -4.50
C LEU A 137 -15.31 -6.30 -5.00
N LYS A 138 -15.84 -6.52 -6.19
CA LYS A 138 -15.88 -7.83 -6.85
C LYS A 138 -14.48 -8.47 -6.91
N ASP A 139 -13.46 -7.69 -7.30
CA ASP A 139 -12.07 -8.16 -7.33
C ASP A 139 -11.61 -8.74 -5.99
N ALA A 140 -12.02 -8.15 -4.86
CA ALA A 140 -11.65 -8.63 -3.53
C ALA A 140 -12.33 -9.94 -3.17
N VAL A 141 -13.59 -10.11 -3.55
CA VAL A 141 -14.34 -11.34 -3.33
C VAL A 141 -13.78 -12.49 -4.17
N GLU A 142 -13.49 -12.24 -5.44
CA GLU A 142 -12.92 -13.22 -6.37
C GLU A 142 -11.48 -13.61 -6.04
N ALA A 143 -10.71 -12.66 -5.49
CA ALA A 143 -9.33 -12.89 -5.07
C ALA A 143 -9.22 -13.66 -3.75
N ALA A 144 -10.16 -13.47 -2.83
CA ALA A 144 -10.07 -14.02 -1.48
C ALA A 144 -9.79 -15.53 -1.42
N PRO A 145 -10.45 -16.41 -2.20
CA PRO A 145 -10.15 -17.86 -2.19
C PRO A 145 -8.77 -18.20 -2.78
N LYS A 146 -8.17 -17.31 -3.57
CA LYS A 146 -6.86 -17.50 -4.21
C LYS A 146 -5.68 -17.02 -3.34
N ILE A 147 -5.96 -16.30 -2.25
CA ILE A 147 -4.95 -15.70 -1.37
C ILE A 147 -4.91 -16.46 -0.04
N LYS A 148 -3.92 -17.31 0.15
CA LYS A 148 -3.78 -18.12 1.38
C LYS A 148 -3.52 -17.25 2.62
N ASN A 149 -2.63 -16.26 2.55
CA ASN A 149 -2.30 -15.35 3.65
C ASN A 149 -2.85 -13.95 3.30
N TYR A 150 -4.13 -13.77 3.55
CA TYR A 150 -4.84 -12.53 3.22
C TYR A 150 -5.07 -11.70 4.48
N PHE A 151 -4.46 -10.51 4.49
CA PHE A 151 -4.61 -9.54 5.56
C PHE A 151 -5.27 -8.27 5.03
N VAL A 152 -6.10 -7.68 5.88
CA VAL A 152 -6.79 -6.41 5.59
C VAL A 152 -6.49 -5.38 6.68
N TRP A 153 -6.56 -4.10 6.34
CA TRP A 153 -6.17 -3.01 7.23
C TRP A 153 -7.16 -2.73 8.36
N SER A 154 -8.37 -3.24 8.28
CA SER A 154 -9.42 -2.94 9.25
C SER A 154 -10.29 -4.14 9.58
N SER A 155 -10.81 -4.18 10.80
CA SER A 155 -11.83 -5.15 11.23
C SER A 155 -13.14 -5.03 10.44
N PHE A 156 -13.45 -3.83 9.91
CA PHE A 156 -14.54 -3.63 8.97
C PHE A 156 -14.41 -4.55 7.74
N ALA A 157 -13.26 -4.52 7.09
CA ALA A 157 -12.98 -5.33 5.92
C ALA A 157 -12.97 -6.84 6.23
N GLU A 158 -12.35 -7.24 7.34
CA GLU A 158 -12.36 -8.63 7.82
C GLU A 158 -13.80 -9.12 8.03
N ASN A 159 -14.61 -8.37 8.78
CA ASN A 159 -15.99 -8.74 9.07
C ASN A 159 -16.83 -8.82 7.79
N ALA A 160 -16.61 -7.92 6.84
CA ALA A 160 -17.32 -7.94 5.57
C ALA A 160 -16.98 -9.18 4.72
N LEU A 161 -15.69 -9.54 4.64
CA LEU A 161 -15.25 -10.76 3.94
C LEU A 161 -15.67 -12.03 4.69
N HIS A 162 -15.69 -12.02 6.03
CA HIS A 162 -16.21 -13.13 6.82
C HIS A 162 -17.70 -13.41 6.58
N LYS A 163 -18.51 -12.36 6.34
CA LYS A 163 -19.93 -12.54 5.94
C LYS A 163 -20.06 -13.19 4.57
N LEU A 164 -19.07 -13.06 3.71
CA LEU A 164 -18.97 -13.71 2.41
C LEU A 164 -18.23 -15.07 2.46
N ALA A 165 -18.16 -15.68 3.65
CA ALA A 165 -17.56 -16.99 3.92
C ALA A 165 -16.01 -17.05 3.83
N HIS A 166 -15.29 -15.93 3.66
CA HIS A 166 -13.83 -15.89 3.60
C HIS A 166 -13.20 -15.79 5.01
N LYS A 167 -13.40 -16.83 5.85
CA LYS A 167 -12.99 -16.86 7.28
C LYS A 167 -11.48 -16.84 7.56
N HIS A 168 -10.64 -17.10 6.55
CA HIS A 168 -9.17 -17.09 6.66
C HIS A 168 -8.57 -15.68 6.63
N VAL A 169 -9.34 -14.67 6.21
CA VAL A 169 -8.90 -13.27 6.18
C VAL A 169 -8.76 -12.75 7.61
N LYS A 170 -7.68 -12.01 7.88
CA LYS A 170 -7.38 -11.44 9.20
C LYS A 170 -7.03 -9.97 9.11
N THR A 171 -7.33 -9.24 10.18
CA THR A 171 -6.94 -7.83 10.31
C THR A 171 -5.49 -7.71 10.77
N VAL A 172 -4.72 -6.93 10.03
CA VAL A 172 -3.45 -6.34 10.46
C VAL A 172 -3.53 -4.86 10.13
N HIS A 173 -3.62 -4.01 11.14
CA HIS A 173 -3.75 -2.58 10.93
C HIS A 173 -2.54 -1.98 10.20
N GLY A 174 -2.80 -0.93 9.40
CA GLY A 174 -1.74 -0.16 8.78
C GLY A 174 -0.84 0.50 9.84
N SER A 175 0.46 0.59 9.57
CA SER A 175 1.41 1.17 10.51
C SER A 175 1.30 2.70 10.56
N LEU A 176 1.44 3.25 11.77
CA LEU A 176 1.56 4.67 12.04
C LEU A 176 2.93 4.96 12.66
N ASP A 177 3.58 6.02 12.22
CA ASP A 177 4.81 6.51 12.85
C ASP A 177 4.45 7.29 14.12
N THR A 178 4.47 6.62 15.25
CA THR A 178 4.11 7.21 16.56
C THR A 178 5.10 8.27 17.05
N LYS A 179 6.26 8.43 16.42
CA LYS A 179 7.18 9.55 16.69
C LYS A 179 6.66 10.87 16.12
N ASN A 180 5.94 10.80 14.99
CA ASN A 180 5.38 11.97 14.31
C ASN A 180 3.88 12.13 14.56
N PHE A 181 3.18 11.04 14.94
CA PHE A 181 1.75 11.04 15.20
C PHE A 181 1.50 10.57 16.64
N PHE A 182 1.43 11.52 17.54
CA PHE A 182 1.16 11.29 18.96
C PHE A 182 0.24 12.38 19.51
N LYS A 183 -0.43 12.07 20.61
CA LYS A 183 -1.20 13.09 21.33
C LYS A 183 -0.23 14.08 21.97
N ILE A 184 -0.26 15.31 21.52
CA ILE A 184 0.59 16.37 22.10
C ILE A 184 0.20 16.63 23.55
N PRO A 185 1.17 16.96 24.44
CA PRO A 185 0.90 17.37 25.81
C PRO A 185 -0.02 18.58 25.87
N GLU A 186 -0.84 18.69 26.93
CA GLU A 186 -1.87 19.70 27.01
C GLU A 186 -1.28 21.12 27.07
N ASP A 187 -0.17 21.29 27.78
CA ASP A 187 0.54 22.58 27.83
C ASP A 187 1.02 23.05 26.46
N LEU A 188 1.53 22.13 25.63
CA LEU A 188 1.91 22.44 24.27
C LEU A 188 0.70 22.72 23.39
N ARG A 189 -0.39 21.98 23.57
CA ARG A 189 -1.66 22.22 22.88
C ARG A 189 -2.18 23.63 23.15
N LEU A 190 -2.18 24.06 24.41
CA LEU A 190 -2.62 25.40 24.82
C LEU A 190 -1.70 26.47 24.23
N LYS A 191 -0.39 26.30 24.28
CA LYS A 191 0.57 27.23 23.65
C LYS A 191 0.32 27.37 22.13
N LEU A 192 0.08 26.26 21.42
CA LEU A 192 -0.23 26.28 19.97
C LEU A 192 -1.56 27.02 19.72
N ARG A 193 -2.60 26.75 20.51
CA ARG A 193 -3.89 27.44 20.37
C ARG A 193 -3.74 28.93 20.55
N LYS A 194 -2.98 29.38 21.56
CA LYS A 194 -2.65 30.78 21.78
C LYS A 194 -1.90 31.41 20.64
N TYR A 195 -0.87 30.70 20.14
CA TYR A 195 -0.06 31.15 18.99
C TYR A 195 -0.91 31.38 17.74
N PHE A 196 -1.91 30.51 17.48
CA PHE A 196 -2.80 30.60 16.32
C PHE A 196 -4.11 31.38 16.63
N HIS A 197 -4.23 32.03 17.77
CA HIS A 197 -5.44 32.78 18.19
C HIS A 197 -6.72 31.93 18.10
N THR A 198 -6.67 30.68 18.58
CA THR A 198 -7.78 29.71 18.51
C THR A 198 -8.18 29.16 19.89
N GLU A 199 -7.84 29.84 20.98
CA GLU A 199 -8.04 29.36 22.35
C GLU A 199 -9.50 28.98 22.64
N ASN A 200 -10.41 29.82 22.19
CA ASN A 200 -11.85 29.67 22.41
C ASN A 200 -12.61 29.05 21.25
N ASN A 201 -11.90 28.61 20.19
CA ASN A 201 -12.54 28.11 18.97
C ASN A 201 -12.73 26.61 19.04
N PHE A 202 -13.87 26.12 18.57
CA PHE A 202 -14.03 24.73 18.19
C PHE A 202 -13.43 24.54 16.81
N ILE A 203 -12.41 23.67 16.68
CA ILE A 203 -11.68 23.47 15.44
C ILE A 203 -12.14 22.18 14.78
N ILE A 204 -12.66 22.29 13.57
CA ILE A 204 -12.93 21.16 12.69
C ILE A 204 -11.84 21.12 11.62
N GLY A 205 -11.13 19.99 11.50
CA GLY A 205 -10.02 19.84 10.56
C GLY A 205 -10.21 18.65 9.65
N PHE A 206 -9.84 18.81 8.37
CA PHE A 206 -9.80 17.75 7.37
C PHE A 206 -8.45 17.72 6.70
N VAL A 207 -7.84 16.52 6.64
CA VAL A 207 -6.55 16.31 6.00
C VAL A 207 -6.71 15.22 4.94
N PHE A 208 -6.76 15.62 3.68
CA PHE A 208 -6.88 14.70 2.56
C PHE A 208 -6.34 15.33 1.26
N ARG A 209 -6.05 14.50 0.28
CA ARG A 209 -5.79 14.97 -1.08
C ARG A 209 -7.11 15.43 -1.70
N ASN A 210 -7.16 16.65 -2.26
CA ASN A 210 -8.36 17.14 -2.93
C ASN A 210 -8.65 16.30 -4.18
N GLN A 211 -9.68 15.48 -4.10
CA GLN A 211 -10.16 14.58 -5.15
C GLN A 211 -11.68 14.54 -5.10
N LEU A 212 -12.32 14.36 -6.25
CA LEU A 212 -13.78 14.34 -6.39
C LEU A 212 -14.46 13.39 -5.38
N ARG A 213 -13.92 12.19 -5.19
CA ARG A 213 -14.44 11.18 -4.24
C ARG A 213 -14.39 11.62 -2.76
N LYS A 214 -13.66 12.66 -2.42
CA LYS A 214 -13.59 13.21 -1.05
C LYS A 214 -14.70 14.22 -0.77
N SER A 215 -15.47 14.58 -1.82
CA SER A 215 -16.71 15.32 -1.72
C SER A 215 -16.63 16.60 -0.86
N VAL A 216 -15.62 17.43 -1.14
CA VAL A 216 -15.40 18.71 -0.43
C VAL A 216 -16.64 19.61 -0.42
N PRO A 217 -17.42 19.75 -1.51
CA PRO A 217 -18.65 20.52 -1.48
C PRO A 217 -19.64 20.04 -0.41
N ASN A 218 -19.93 18.73 -0.36
CA ASN A 218 -20.85 18.17 0.63
C ASN A 218 -20.35 18.38 2.07
N LEU A 219 -19.02 18.38 2.28
CA LEU A 219 -18.42 18.68 3.55
C LEU A 219 -18.72 20.15 3.98
N LEU A 220 -18.55 21.09 3.05
CA LEU A 220 -18.81 22.51 3.31
C LEU A 220 -20.31 22.77 3.53
N ASP A 221 -21.19 22.12 2.74
CA ASP A 221 -22.63 22.21 2.91
C ASP A 221 -23.06 21.64 4.27
N GLY A 222 -22.50 20.46 4.67
CA GLY A 222 -22.74 19.89 5.99
C GLY A 222 -22.26 20.81 7.13
N PHE A 223 -21.11 21.46 6.97
CA PHE A 223 -20.63 22.44 7.94
C PHE A 223 -21.56 23.68 8.03
N LYS A 224 -22.04 24.18 6.89
CA LYS A 224 -23.01 25.29 6.84
C LYS A 224 -24.31 24.97 7.59
N LEU A 225 -24.75 23.70 7.55
CA LEU A 225 -25.94 23.25 8.29
C LEU A 225 -25.67 23.10 9.80
N PHE A 226 -24.41 22.88 10.19
CA PHE A 226 -23.99 22.71 11.59
C PHE A 226 -23.91 24.03 12.32
N ILE A 227 -23.50 25.13 11.69
CA ILE A 227 -23.39 26.47 12.27
C ILE A 227 -24.70 27.25 12.17
#